data_abca900bf555af9453efce345efdfae3
#
_entry.id   abca900bf555af9453efce345efdfae3
#
_cell.length_a   1.000
_cell.length_b   1.000
_cell.length_c   1.000
_cell.angle_alpha   90.00
_cell.angle_beta   90.00
_cell.angle_gamma   90.00
#
_symmetry.space_group_name_H-M   'P 1'
#
loop_
_entity.id
_entity.type
_entity.pdbx_description
1 polymer ?
#
loop_
_entity_poly.entity_id
_entity_poly.type
_entity_poly.pdbx_seq_one_letter_code
_entity_poly.pdbx_strand_id
1 'polypeptide(L)'
;MSLRSNKAGFGYEVQRKMEANYDREEAQGTPRQIITWIIEVMASDDGKFEKPTEELLDWKSLCTYLRDGVVLCKFLNILLLKDNKSKVTFSKKVSNSFAAMTNIENFNKGCEAYGLAREFSFQSGDLWEVRKGPFYNVINCLHSLGFVANSKAFIPAYAGEVTKYMDRD
;
A
#
# COMPACT_ATOMS: atom_id res chain seq x y z
N MET A 1 -12.44 -19.67 -32.72
CA MET A 1 -12.45 -19.04 -31.41
C MET A 1 -12.72 -17.56 -31.53
N SER A 2 -13.59 -17.04 -30.72
CA SER A 2 -13.95 -15.63 -30.75
C SER A 2 -12.84 -14.76 -30.13
N LEU A 3 -12.76 -13.51 -30.55
CA LEU A 3 -11.87 -12.50 -29.96
C LEU A 3 -12.09 -12.37 -28.44
N ARG A 4 -13.30 -12.63 -27.98
CA ARG A 4 -13.67 -12.57 -26.57
C ARG A 4 -12.95 -13.64 -25.74
N SER A 5 -12.78 -14.83 -26.30
CA SER A 5 -12.06 -15.94 -25.68
C SER A 5 -10.57 -15.62 -25.49
N ASN A 6 -9.95 -14.99 -26.53
CA ASN A 6 -8.55 -14.58 -26.47
C ASN A 6 -8.31 -13.49 -25.42
N LYS A 7 -9.20 -12.52 -25.29
CA LYS A 7 -9.11 -11.48 -24.27
C LYS A 7 -9.20 -12.04 -22.86
N ALA A 8 -10.11 -13.02 -22.65
CA ALA A 8 -10.24 -13.67 -21.35
C ALA A 8 -8.98 -14.45 -20.98
N GLY A 9 -8.37 -15.17 -21.94
CA GLY A 9 -7.11 -15.89 -21.72
C GLY A 9 -5.95 -14.97 -21.39
N PHE A 10 -5.83 -13.84 -22.09
CA PHE A 10 -4.81 -12.84 -21.84
C PHE A 10 -4.95 -12.21 -20.45
N GLY A 11 -6.18 -11.82 -20.09
CA GLY A 11 -6.47 -11.27 -18.76
C GLY A 11 -6.14 -12.23 -17.64
N TYR A 12 -6.43 -13.52 -17.85
CA TYR A 12 -6.14 -14.57 -16.89
C TYR A 12 -4.62 -14.73 -16.66
N GLU A 13 -3.83 -14.69 -17.72
CA GLU A 13 -2.36 -14.79 -17.62
C GLU A 13 -1.77 -13.59 -16.88
N VAL A 14 -2.24 -12.38 -17.15
CA VAL A 14 -1.80 -11.17 -16.44
C VAL A 14 -2.14 -11.29 -14.96
N GLN A 15 -3.35 -11.73 -14.64
CA GLN A 15 -3.79 -11.93 -13.26
C GLN A 15 -2.91 -12.94 -12.55
N ARG A 16 -2.60 -14.07 -13.18
CA ARG A 16 -1.72 -15.09 -12.60
C ARG A 16 -0.33 -14.55 -12.30
N LYS A 17 0.24 -13.75 -13.21
CA LYS A 17 1.55 -13.13 -13.00
C LYS A 17 1.53 -12.18 -11.80
N MET A 18 0.49 -11.38 -11.66
CA MET A 18 0.36 -10.46 -10.53
C MET A 18 0.22 -11.22 -9.22
N GLU A 19 -0.59 -12.28 -9.21
CA GLU A 19 -0.74 -13.11 -8.02
C GLU A 19 0.58 -13.80 -7.65
N ALA A 20 1.32 -14.28 -8.64
CA ALA A 20 2.65 -14.87 -8.42
C ALA A 20 3.64 -13.85 -7.87
N ASN A 21 3.58 -12.61 -8.35
CA ASN A 21 4.39 -11.52 -7.81
C ASN A 21 4.06 -11.26 -6.35
N TYR A 22 2.76 -11.23 -6.01
CA TYR A 22 2.33 -11.08 -4.62
C TYR A 22 2.82 -12.23 -3.75
N ASP A 23 2.65 -13.47 -4.21
CA ASP A 23 3.07 -14.65 -3.46
C ASP A 23 4.57 -14.62 -3.17
N ARG A 24 5.35 -14.12 -4.11
CA ARG A 24 6.79 -13.97 -3.95
C ARG A 24 7.13 -12.94 -2.86
N GLU A 25 6.43 -11.80 -2.86
CA GLU A 25 6.61 -10.79 -1.83
C GLU A 25 6.19 -11.30 -0.45
N GLU A 26 5.08 -12.04 -0.40
CA GLU A 26 4.63 -12.64 0.85
C GLU A 26 5.65 -13.64 1.41
N ALA A 27 6.24 -14.47 0.54
CA ALA A 27 7.27 -15.43 0.92
C ALA A 27 8.52 -14.74 1.47
N GLN A 28 8.81 -13.52 1.01
CA GLN A 28 9.94 -12.71 1.50
C GLN A 28 9.59 -11.93 2.76
N GLY A 29 8.32 -11.93 3.17
CA GLY A 29 7.86 -11.22 4.36
C GLY A 29 7.56 -9.74 4.15
N THR A 30 7.54 -9.24 2.90
CA THR A 30 7.32 -7.83 2.59
C THR A 30 6.00 -7.30 3.15
N PRO A 31 4.84 -7.95 2.95
CA PRO A 31 3.59 -7.43 3.50
C PRO A 31 3.61 -7.32 5.02
N ARG A 32 4.23 -8.27 5.70
CA ARG A 32 4.37 -8.24 7.15
C ARG A 32 5.23 -7.06 7.60
N GLN A 33 6.33 -6.81 6.92
CA GLN A 33 7.20 -5.68 7.23
C GLN A 33 6.47 -4.35 7.03
N ILE A 34 5.66 -4.25 5.98
CA ILE A 34 4.87 -3.05 5.69
C ILE A 34 3.87 -2.78 6.81
N ILE A 35 3.06 -3.77 7.18
CA ILE A 35 2.02 -3.54 8.20
C ILE A 35 2.64 -3.28 9.58
N THR A 36 3.74 -3.95 9.89
CA THR A 36 4.49 -3.70 11.13
C THR A 36 4.94 -2.25 11.19
N TRP A 37 5.51 -1.75 10.09
CA TRP A 37 5.97 -0.37 10.01
C TRP A 37 4.84 0.63 10.16
N ILE A 38 3.72 0.42 9.43
CA ILE A 38 2.55 1.29 9.53
C ILE A 38 2.05 1.38 10.98
N ILE A 39 1.92 0.24 11.65
CA ILE A 39 1.46 0.19 13.04
C ILE A 39 2.44 0.89 13.98
N GLU A 40 3.74 0.67 13.80
CA GLU A 40 4.78 1.33 14.61
C GLU A 40 4.75 2.84 14.44
N VAL A 41 4.59 3.33 13.21
CA VAL A 41 4.51 4.77 12.93
C VAL A 41 3.25 5.37 13.58
N MET A 42 2.11 4.70 13.41
CA MET A 42 0.85 5.17 14.00
C MET A 42 0.92 5.21 15.53
N ALA A 43 1.49 4.19 16.14
CA ALA A 43 1.62 4.09 17.60
C ALA A 43 2.62 5.11 18.15
N SER A 44 3.66 5.44 17.40
CA SER A 44 4.66 6.43 17.84
C SER A 44 4.11 7.85 17.84
N ASP A 45 3.15 8.15 16.95
CA ASP A 45 2.54 9.47 16.87
C ASP A 45 1.44 9.66 17.91
N ASP A 46 0.62 8.64 18.14
CA ASP A 46 -0.50 8.68 19.06
C ASP A 46 -0.50 7.46 19.97
N GLY A 47 -0.15 7.65 21.23
CA GLY A 47 -0.13 6.59 22.22
C GLY A 47 -1.50 5.95 22.47
N LYS A 48 -2.58 6.58 21.97
CA LYS A 48 -3.95 6.06 22.05
C LYS A 48 -4.35 5.31 20.78
N PHE A 49 -3.44 5.15 19.81
CA PHE A 49 -3.73 4.43 18.59
C PHE A 49 -4.15 2.98 18.93
N GLU A 50 -5.34 2.60 18.50
CA GLU A 50 -5.84 1.25 18.67
C GLU A 50 -5.29 0.36 17.58
N LYS A 51 -4.48 -0.62 17.98
CA LYS A 51 -3.95 -1.61 17.05
C LYS A 51 -5.09 -2.48 16.53
N PRO A 52 -5.00 -3.00 15.29
CA PRO A 52 -5.99 -3.95 14.80
C PRO A 52 -6.15 -5.13 15.77
N THR A 53 -7.40 -5.50 16.05
CA THR A 53 -7.71 -6.61 16.97
C THR A 53 -7.45 -7.97 16.33
N GLU A 54 -7.43 -8.04 15.00
CA GLU A 54 -7.16 -9.26 14.24
C GLU A 54 -5.71 -9.26 13.78
N GLU A 55 -5.10 -10.44 13.79
CA GLU A 55 -3.79 -10.61 13.18
C GLU A 55 -3.94 -10.48 11.66
N LEU A 56 -3.28 -9.48 11.09
CA LEU A 56 -3.33 -9.23 9.64
C LEU A 56 -2.30 -10.12 8.93
N LEU A 57 -2.51 -11.44 9.01
CA LEU A 57 -1.54 -12.43 8.54
C LEU A 57 -1.66 -12.77 7.06
N ASP A 58 -2.86 -12.64 6.49
CA ASP A 58 -3.06 -12.96 5.09
C ASP A 58 -3.33 -11.71 4.26
N TRP A 59 -3.20 -11.86 2.93
CA TRP A 59 -3.39 -10.74 2.02
C TRP A 59 -4.80 -10.16 2.09
N LYS A 60 -5.80 -11.00 2.32
CA LYS A 60 -7.19 -10.57 2.32
C LYS A 60 -7.52 -9.71 3.54
N SER A 61 -7.09 -10.13 4.71
CA SER A 61 -7.30 -9.33 5.94
C SER A 61 -6.53 -8.02 5.88
N LEU A 62 -5.31 -8.04 5.39
CA LEU A 62 -4.51 -6.82 5.23
C LEU A 62 -5.15 -5.87 4.22
N CYS A 63 -5.55 -6.37 3.06
CA CYS A 63 -6.22 -5.58 2.04
C CYS A 63 -7.51 -4.96 2.57
N THR A 64 -8.33 -5.74 3.27
CA THR A 64 -9.58 -5.27 3.88
C THR A 64 -9.33 -4.17 4.91
N TYR A 65 -8.29 -4.31 5.71
CA TYR A 65 -7.92 -3.30 6.72
C TYR A 65 -7.55 -1.96 6.08
N LEU A 66 -6.90 -1.98 4.92
CA LEU A 66 -6.40 -0.78 4.26
C LEU A 66 -7.35 -0.19 3.22
N ARG A 67 -8.39 -0.93 2.81
CA ARG A 67 -9.13 -0.66 1.57
C ARG A 67 -9.85 0.68 1.49
N ASP A 68 -10.24 1.27 2.61
CA ASP A 68 -10.93 2.56 2.60
C ASP A 68 -9.98 3.76 2.55
N GLY A 69 -8.69 3.53 2.65
CA GLY A 69 -7.67 4.56 2.57
C GLY A 69 -7.49 5.39 3.83
N VAL A 70 -8.30 5.18 4.87
CA VAL A 70 -8.23 5.98 6.10
C VAL A 70 -6.90 5.78 6.83
N VAL A 71 -6.52 4.53 7.08
CA VAL A 71 -5.25 4.22 7.76
C VAL A 71 -4.08 4.73 6.95
N LEU A 72 -4.11 4.53 5.62
CA LEU A 72 -3.03 4.98 4.75
C LEU A 72 -2.86 6.49 4.78
N CYS A 73 -3.95 7.25 4.75
CA CYS A 73 -3.89 8.71 4.80
C CYS A 73 -3.40 9.20 6.16
N LYS A 74 -3.86 8.61 7.25
CA LYS A 74 -3.38 8.95 8.60
C LYS A 74 -1.89 8.69 8.74
N PHE A 75 -1.46 7.51 8.30
CA PHE A 75 -0.06 7.11 8.31
C PHE A 75 0.80 8.07 7.49
N LEU A 76 0.39 8.36 6.25
CA LEU A 76 1.14 9.26 5.38
C LEU A 76 1.24 10.67 5.98
N ASN A 77 0.19 11.16 6.63
CA ASN A 77 0.20 12.49 7.24
C ASN A 77 1.25 12.61 8.34
N ILE A 78 1.53 11.52 9.05
CA ILE A 78 2.63 11.51 10.03
C ILE A 78 3.97 11.70 9.32
N LEU A 79 4.19 10.99 8.22
CA LEU A 79 5.40 11.14 7.41
C LEU A 79 5.53 12.57 6.85
N LEU A 80 4.45 13.11 6.30
CA LEU A 80 4.44 14.45 5.70
C LEU A 80 4.76 15.52 6.73
N LEU A 81 4.14 15.48 7.89
CA LEU A 81 4.38 16.47 8.95
C LEU A 81 5.83 16.47 9.42
N LYS A 82 6.41 15.28 9.57
CA LYS A 82 7.80 15.16 9.99
C LYS A 82 8.76 15.74 8.95
N ASP A 83 8.36 15.73 7.68
CA ASP A 83 9.11 16.28 6.55
C ASP A 83 8.76 17.76 6.27
N ASN A 84 8.01 18.40 7.17
CA ASN A 84 7.54 19.80 7.07
C ASN A 84 6.69 20.03 5.82
N LYS A 85 5.88 19.05 5.43
CA LYS A 85 4.97 19.14 4.28
C LYS A 85 3.52 19.10 4.73
N SER A 86 2.64 19.62 3.87
CA SER A 86 1.22 19.71 4.15
C SER A 86 0.57 18.33 4.20
N LYS A 87 -0.37 18.15 5.14
CA LYS A 87 -1.18 16.94 5.24
C LYS A 87 -2.09 16.79 4.03
N VAL A 88 -2.42 15.55 3.67
CA VAL A 88 -3.50 15.28 2.72
C VAL A 88 -4.83 15.24 3.46
N THR A 89 -5.89 15.66 2.77
CA THR A 89 -7.25 15.56 3.27
C THR A 89 -7.84 14.19 2.93
N PHE A 90 -8.75 13.71 3.76
CA PHE A 90 -9.41 12.42 3.54
C PHE A 90 -10.69 12.34 4.35
N SER A 91 -11.62 11.49 3.89
CA SER A 91 -12.87 11.21 4.61
C SER A 91 -12.62 10.11 5.64
N LYS A 92 -12.91 10.41 6.91
CA LYS A 92 -12.74 9.45 8.02
C LYS A 92 -13.82 8.36 8.01
N LYS A 93 -14.99 8.68 7.49
CA LYS A 93 -16.10 7.73 7.37
C LYS A 93 -16.30 7.40 5.89
N VAL A 94 -16.03 6.16 5.54
CA VAL A 94 -16.13 5.69 4.17
C VAL A 94 -17.29 4.71 4.07
N SER A 95 -18.36 5.11 3.41
CA SER A 95 -19.56 4.29 3.25
C SER A 95 -19.70 3.71 1.83
N ASN A 96 -18.84 4.11 0.90
CA ASN A 96 -18.92 3.64 -0.48
C ASN A 96 -17.57 3.70 -1.17
N SER A 97 -17.48 3.09 -2.34
CA SER A 97 -16.25 3.03 -3.13
C SER A 97 -15.76 4.40 -3.60
N PHE A 98 -16.68 5.33 -3.81
CA PHE A 98 -16.33 6.67 -4.29
C PHE A 98 -15.51 7.45 -3.24
N ALA A 99 -15.93 7.39 -1.98
CA ALA A 99 -15.19 8.03 -0.89
C ALA A 99 -13.81 7.38 -0.70
N ALA A 100 -13.75 6.04 -0.81
CA ALA A 100 -12.48 5.31 -0.77
C ALA A 100 -11.56 5.73 -1.92
N MET A 101 -12.11 5.87 -3.12
CA MET A 101 -11.35 6.31 -4.30
C MET A 101 -10.72 7.68 -4.06
N THR A 102 -11.47 8.62 -3.52
CA THR A 102 -10.97 9.97 -3.21
C THR A 102 -9.84 9.91 -2.19
N ASN A 103 -10.00 9.09 -1.15
CA ASN A 103 -8.94 8.90 -0.15
C ASN A 103 -7.65 8.36 -0.78
N ILE A 104 -7.77 7.37 -1.67
CA ILE A 104 -6.60 6.77 -2.32
C ILE A 104 -5.94 7.75 -3.29
N GLU A 105 -6.72 8.54 -4.03
CA GLU A 105 -6.17 9.58 -4.90
C GLU A 105 -5.37 10.60 -4.09
N ASN A 106 -5.91 11.04 -2.96
CA ASN A 106 -5.22 11.99 -2.08
C ASN A 106 -3.97 11.36 -1.45
N PHE A 107 -4.03 10.08 -1.08
CA PHE A 107 -2.88 9.34 -0.60
C PHE A 107 -1.75 9.32 -1.64
N ASN A 108 -2.08 8.99 -2.89
CA ASN A 108 -1.08 8.95 -3.97
C ASN A 108 -0.45 10.32 -4.22
N LYS A 109 -1.25 11.39 -4.20
CA LYS A 109 -0.73 12.76 -4.34
C LYS A 109 0.22 13.11 -3.20
N GLY A 110 -0.13 12.71 -1.99
CA GLY A 110 0.72 12.93 -0.83
C GLY A 110 2.02 12.13 -0.89
N CYS A 111 1.97 10.90 -1.38
CA CYS A 111 3.17 10.09 -1.59
C CYS A 111 4.13 10.76 -2.57
N GLU A 112 3.60 11.30 -3.66
CA GLU A 112 4.40 12.03 -4.65
C GLU A 112 5.03 13.27 -4.02
N ALA A 113 4.26 14.03 -3.24
CA ALA A 113 4.77 15.19 -2.51
C ALA A 113 5.85 14.81 -1.51
N TYR A 114 5.75 13.64 -0.90
CA TYR A 114 6.75 13.12 0.03
C TYR A 114 8.05 12.71 -0.66
N GLY A 115 8.00 12.39 -1.95
CA GLY A 115 9.18 12.03 -2.73
C GLY A 115 9.10 10.68 -3.43
N LEU A 116 7.96 10.02 -3.38
CA LEU A 116 7.77 8.76 -4.10
C LEU A 116 7.50 9.03 -5.57
N ALA A 117 8.20 8.33 -6.46
CA ALA A 117 7.98 8.46 -7.89
C ALA A 117 6.54 8.05 -8.25
N ARG A 118 5.93 8.78 -9.19
CA ARG A 118 4.55 8.57 -9.61
C ARG A 118 4.28 7.16 -10.12
N GLU A 119 5.28 6.52 -10.71
CA GLU A 119 5.17 5.15 -11.24
C GLU A 119 4.82 4.11 -10.18
N PHE A 120 5.05 4.41 -8.89
CA PHE A 120 4.69 3.52 -7.80
C PHE A 120 3.26 3.73 -7.28
N SER A 121 2.52 4.70 -7.83
CA SER A 121 1.13 4.93 -7.48
C SER A 121 0.27 3.71 -7.87
N PHE A 122 -0.80 3.50 -7.12
CA PHE A 122 -1.76 2.45 -7.43
C PHE A 122 -3.16 3.03 -7.55
N GLN A 123 -4.09 2.28 -8.15
CA GLN A 123 -5.47 2.74 -8.31
C GLN A 123 -6.33 2.26 -7.14
N SER A 124 -7.39 3.00 -6.85
CA SER A 124 -8.29 2.64 -5.75
C SER A 124 -8.87 1.23 -5.90
N GLY A 125 -9.16 0.80 -7.13
CA GLY A 125 -9.64 -0.54 -7.41
C GLY A 125 -8.65 -1.63 -7.04
N ASP A 126 -7.36 -1.34 -7.08
CA ASP A 126 -6.32 -2.29 -6.67
C ASP A 126 -6.45 -2.68 -5.20
N LEU A 127 -7.10 -1.85 -4.41
CA LEU A 127 -7.27 -2.02 -2.98
C LEU A 127 -8.73 -2.31 -2.61
N TRP A 128 -9.66 -1.53 -3.16
CA TRP A 128 -11.08 -1.60 -2.78
C TRP A 128 -11.75 -2.93 -3.12
N GLU A 129 -11.41 -3.50 -4.27
CA GLU A 129 -12.05 -4.72 -4.75
C GLU A 129 -11.59 -6.01 -4.06
N VAL A 130 -10.58 -5.94 -3.23
CA VAL A 130 -10.02 -7.07 -2.46
C VAL A 130 -9.67 -8.24 -3.39
N ARG A 131 -8.68 -7.99 -4.27
CA ARG A 131 -8.16 -9.02 -5.18
C ARG A 131 -6.65 -9.13 -4.98
N LYS A 132 -6.16 -10.34 -4.88
CA LYS A 132 -4.77 -10.64 -4.55
C LYS A 132 -3.77 -10.06 -5.55
N GLY A 133 -4.01 -10.26 -6.85
CA GLY A 133 -3.10 -9.75 -7.89
C GLY A 133 -2.94 -8.23 -7.85
N PRO A 134 -4.03 -7.47 -7.98
CA PRO A 134 -3.96 -6.02 -7.91
C PRO A 134 -3.41 -5.48 -6.59
N PHE A 135 -3.58 -6.20 -5.49
CA PHE A 135 -3.02 -5.81 -4.19
C PHE A 135 -1.48 -5.77 -4.23
N TYR A 136 -0.85 -6.50 -5.13
CA TYR A 136 0.60 -6.41 -5.34
C TYR A 136 1.03 -4.97 -5.62
N ASN A 137 0.23 -4.19 -6.39
CA ASN A 137 0.54 -2.80 -6.68
C ASN A 137 0.57 -1.95 -5.41
N VAL A 138 -0.32 -2.23 -4.47
CA VAL A 138 -0.36 -1.54 -3.17
C VAL A 138 0.90 -1.88 -2.35
N ILE A 139 1.26 -3.15 -2.31
CA ILE A 139 2.44 -3.61 -1.59
C ILE A 139 3.71 -2.98 -2.17
N ASN A 140 3.81 -2.94 -3.50
CA ASN A 140 4.95 -2.33 -4.18
C ASN A 140 5.06 -0.83 -3.87
N CYS A 141 3.94 -0.12 -3.85
CA CYS A 141 3.88 1.30 -3.47
C CYS A 141 4.40 1.50 -2.03
N LEU A 142 3.87 0.76 -1.08
CA LEU A 142 4.21 0.91 0.33
C LEU A 142 5.65 0.50 0.64
N HIS A 143 6.14 -0.54 -0.02
CA HIS A 143 7.54 -0.96 0.09
C HIS A 143 8.48 0.15 -0.39
N SER A 144 8.18 0.74 -1.55
CA SER A 144 8.97 1.83 -2.11
C SER A 144 8.88 3.09 -1.23
N LEU A 145 7.71 3.39 -0.68
CA LEU A 145 7.53 4.50 0.26
C LEU A 145 8.41 4.30 1.51
N GLY A 146 8.53 3.07 1.98
CA GLY A 146 9.40 2.75 3.11
C GLY A 146 10.87 3.12 2.86
N PHE A 147 11.36 2.87 1.66
CA PHE A 147 12.73 3.25 1.30
C PHE A 147 12.89 4.76 1.19
N VAL A 148 11.88 5.48 0.69
CA VAL A 148 11.92 6.95 0.67
C VAL A 148 11.99 7.49 2.11
N ALA A 149 11.17 6.95 3.01
CA ALA A 149 11.19 7.35 4.41
C ALA A 149 12.56 7.07 5.06
N ASN A 150 13.14 5.90 4.79
CA ASN A 150 14.46 5.54 5.28
C ASN A 150 15.54 6.51 4.77
N SER A 151 15.45 6.94 3.51
CA SER A 151 16.38 7.91 2.96
C SER A 151 16.31 9.28 3.63
N LYS A 152 15.16 9.57 4.25
CA LYS A 152 14.94 10.80 5.02
C LYS A 152 15.23 10.62 6.52
N ALA A 153 15.74 9.46 6.91
CA ALA A 153 16.02 9.10 8.30
C ALA A 153 14.79 9.15 9.21
N PHE A 154 13.62 8.85 8.65
CA PHE A 154 12.38 8.78 9.43
C PHE A 154 12.44 7.63 10.43
N ILE A 155 11.99 7.88 11.65
CA ILE A 155 11.95 6.88 12.73
C ILE A 155 10.51 6.75 13.22
N PRO A 156 9.95 5.54 13.36
CA PRO A 156 10.61 4.23 13.21
C PRO A 156 10.93 3.88 11.75
N ALA A 157 12.07 3.25 11.53
CA ALA A 157 12.53 2.91 10.19
C ALA A 157 11.74 1.73 9.62
N TYR A 158 11.63 1.70 8.29
CA TYR A 158 11.06 0.56 7.58
C TYR A 158 12.13 -0.55 7.49
N ALA A 159 11.78 -1.77 7.91
CA ALA A 159 12.71 -2.89 7.98
C ALA A 159 12.70 -3.79 6.75
N GLY A 160 11.92 -3.46 5.71
CA GLY A 160 11.90 -4.25 4.48
C GLY A 160 13.24 -4.22 3.74
N GLU A 161 13.52 -5.28 3.02
CA GLU A 161 14.78 -5.43 2.29
C GLU A 161 14.56 -5.30 0.80
N VAL A 162 15.57 -4.76 0.09
CA VAL A 162 15.58 -4.73 -1.37
C VAL A 162 15.73 -6.17 -1.87
N THR A 163 14.84 -6.60 -2.76
CA THR A 163 14.86 -7.95 -3.29
C THR A 163 15.91 -8.09 -4.40
N LYS A 164 16.50 -9.30 -4.51
CA LYS A 164 17.59 -9.55 -5.48
C LYS A 164 17.20 -9.28 -6.92
N TYR A 165 15.94 -9.46 -7.29
CA TYR A 165 15.52 -9.17 -8.66
C TYR A 165 15.26 -7.70 -8.94
N MET A 166 15.09 -6.88 -7.90
CA MET A 166 15.06 -5.42 -8.06
C MET A 166 16.45 -4.86 -8.34
N ASP A 167 17.49 -5.54 -7.86
CA ASP A 167 18.88 -5.16 -8.06
C ASP A 167 19.39 -5.46 -9.47
N ARG A 168 18.65 -6.21 -10.28
CA ARG A 168 19.05 -6.62 -11.63
C ARG A 168 18.57 -5.67 -12.72
N ASP A 169 17.70 -4.78 -12.39
CA ASP A 169 17.19 -3.78 -13.30
C ASP A 169 17.90 -2.45 -13.07
#